data_2952e79ee9f8652bc8d53730c24eb834
#
_entry.id   2952e79ee9f8652bc8d53730c24eb834
#
_cell.length_a   1.000
_cell.length_b   1.000
_cell.length_c   1.000
_cell.angle_alpha   90.00
_cell.angle_beta   90.00
_cell.angle_gamma   90.00
#
_symmetry.space_group_name_H-M   'P 1'
#
loop_
_entity.id
_entity.type
_entity.pdbx_description
1 polymer ?
#
loop_
_entity_poly.entity_id
_entity_poly.type
_entity_poly.pdbx_seq_one_letter_code
_entity_poly.pdbx_strand_id
1 'polypeptide(L)'
;MRKFVQNEPADLVACRSIQEAVTKGAEDARLGRPVVVMVPVENSTLGIVQEALQCLSDPNLFFANGLSIVDEVDLTVAHALIIRALDSSVSNPLSRIEQVRSHEQALGQCSEFLNQHVPQAQRFFSNSTAEAVSYLRQAPAGRVAAVASELCAEMFGMQVIARNIQKSNGMYKDNVA
;
A
#
# COMPACT_ATOMS: atom_id res chain seq x y z
N MET A 1 -3.77 0.92 -10.98
CA MET A 1 -3.94 2.28 -11.55
C MET A 1 -3.45 2.40 -13.00
N ARG A 2 -2.23 1.97 -13.36
CA ARG A 2 -1.73 2.04 -14.76
C ARG A 2 -2.56 1.28 -15.81
N LYS A 3 -3.43 0.32 -15.44
CA LYS A 3 -4.25 -0.44 -16.41
C LYS A 3 -5.43 0.35 -17.00
N PHE A 4 -5.94 1.38 -16.31
CA PHE A 4 -7.11 2.16 -16.75
C PHE A 4 -6.75 3.41 -17.54
N VAL A 5 -5.54 3.92 -17.38
CA VAL A 5 -5.07 5.17 -18.00
C VAL A 5 -4.02 4.86 -19.06
N GLN A 6 -4.22 3.81 -19.85
CA GLN A 6 -3.15 3.32 -20.75
C GLN A 6 -2.83 4.24 -21.93
N ASN A 7 -3.66 5.24 -22.28
CA ASN A 7 -3.43 6.03 -23.49
C ASN A 7 -3.77 7.53 -23.40
N GLU A 8 -4.18 8.06 -22.26
CA GLU A 8 -4.40 9.50 -22.14
C GLU A 8 -3.74 10.08 -20.89
N PRO A 9 -3.16 11.27 -20.97
CA PRO A 9 -2.62 11.97 -19.80
C PRO A 9 -3.78 12.28 -18.86
N ALA A 10 -3.75 11.71 -17.65
CA ALA A 10 -4.73 11.96 -16.60
C ALA A 10 -4.06 12.54 -15.37
N ASP A 11 -4.64 13.58 -14.82
CA ASP A 11 -4.23 14.14 -13.56
C ASP A 11 -4.69 13.23 -12.40
N LEU A 12 -3.75 12.77 -11.59
CA LEU A 12 -4.03 11.93 -10.44
C LEU A 12 -4.30 12.81 -9.22
N VAL A 13 -5.53 12.76 -8.70
CA VAL A 13 -5.96 13.49 -7.52
C VAL A 13 -6.05 12.54 -6.34
N ALA A 14 -5.19 12.71 -5.33
CA ALA A 14 -5.28 11.96 -4.08
C ALA A 14 -6.40 12.50 -3.20
N CYS A 15 -7.24 11.60 -2.67
CA CYS A 15 -8.32 11.92 -1.74
C CYS A 15 -8.03 11.29 -0.37
N ARG A 16 -8.56 11.91 0.69
CA ARG A 16 -8.32 11.50 2.08
C ARG A 16 -9.26 10.39 2.55
N SER A 17 -10.41 10.26 1.88
CA SER A 17 -11.42 9.24 2.15
C SER A 17 -12.09 8.77 0.86
N ILE A 18 -12.78 7.65 0.94
CA ILE A 18 -13.59 7.11 -0.16
C ILE A 18 -14.72 8.08 -0.50
N GLN A 19 -15.39 8.64 0.53
CA GLN A 19 -16.45 9.62 0.35
C GLN A 19 -15.95 10.86 -0.40
N GLU A 20 -14.78 11.40 -0.04
CA GLU A 20 -14.18 12.54 -0.76
C GLU A 20 -13.93 12.21 -2.24
N ALA A 21 -13.40 11.01 -2.52
CA ALA A 21 -13.14 10.58 -3.89
C ALA A 21 -14.41 10.51 -4.73
N VAL A 22 -15.47 9.89 -4.19
CA VAL A 22 -16.77 9.77 -4.89
C VAL A 22 -17.44 11.14 -5.05
N THR A 23 -17.40 12.00 -4.02
CA THR A 23 -17.99 13.35 -4.09
C THR A 23 -17.32 14.20 -5.16
N LYS A 24 -15.99 14.24 -5.20
CA LYS A 24 -15.25 14.95 -6.27
C LYS A 24 -15.55 14.39 -7.65
N GLY A 25 -15.59 13.07 -7.79
CA GLY A 25 -15.98 12.45 -9.05
C GLY A 25 -17.38 12.83 -9.50
N ALA A 26 -18.35 12.89 -8.57
CA ALA A 26 -19.70 13.33 -8.84
C ALA A 26 -19.76 14.81 -9.27
N GLU A 27 -18.97 15.69 -8.63
CA GLU A 27 -18.87 17.10 -9.00
C GLU A 27 -18.28 17.28 -10.41
N ASP A 28 -17.20 16.58 -10.73
CA ASP A 28 -16.58 16.64 -12.06
C ASP A 28 -17.50 16.07 -13.15
N ALA A 29 -18.19 14.96 -12.88
CA ALA A 29 -19.17 14.39 -13.80
C ALA A 29 -20.32 15.40 -14.10
N ARG A 30 -20.86 16.10 -13.09
CA ARG A 30 -21.88 17.14 -13.27
C ARG A 30 -21.39 18.32 -14.13
N LEU A 31 -20.10 18.60 -14.08
CA LEU A 31 -19.47 19.64 -14.91
C LEU A 31 -19.14 19.15 -16.33
N GLY A 32 -19.51 17.91 -16.67
CA GLY A 32 -19.22 17.28 -17.96
C GLY A 32 -17.72 16.96 -18.16
N ARG A 33 -16.96 16.86 -17.09
CA ARG A 33 -15.54 16.49 -17.15
C ARG A 33 -15.41 14.98 -17.18
N PRO A 34 -14.55 14.42 -18.05
CA PRO A 34 -14.24 12.99 -17.99
C PRO A 34 -13.50 12.68 -16.69
N VAL A 35 -14.03 11.76 -15.89
CA VAL A 35 -13.49 11.39 -14.58
C VAL A 35 -13.58 9.89 -14.37
N VAL A 36 -12.55 9.32 -13.75
CA VAL A 36 -12.54 7.95 -13.23
C VAL A 36 -12.23 8.00 -11.74
N VAL A 37 -13.12 7.44 -10.94
CA VAL A 37 -12.94 7.33 -9.48
C VAL A 37 -12.53 5.90 -9.16
N MET A 38 -11.44 5.73 -8.42
CA MET A 38 -11.00 4.41 -7.95
C MET A 38 -11.14 4.34 -6.43
N VAL A 39 -11.92 3.39 -5.96
CA VAL A 39 -12.17 3.13 -4.54
C VAL A 39 -11.98 1.65 -4.21
N PRO A 40 -11.45 1.30 -3.02
CA PRO A 40 -11.39 -0.08 -2.57
C PRO A 40 -12.80 -0.55 -2.18
N VAL A 41 -13.26 -1.69 -2.69
CA VAL A 41 -14.59 -2.24 -2.37
C VAL A 41 -14.51 -3.48 -1.48
N GLU A 42 -13.41 -4.23 -1.58
CA GLU A 42 -13.19 -5.43 -0.79
C GLU A 42 -11.69 -5.64 -0.52
N ASN A 43 -11.39 -6.24 0.62
CA ASN A 43 -10.06 -6.69 1.00
C ASN A 43 -10.14 -8.14 1.45
N SER A 44 -9.31 -9.02 0.91
CA SER A 44 -9.30 -10.46 1.20
C SER A 44 -9.11 -10.81 2.69
N THR A 45 -8.56 -9.89 3.49
CA THR A 45 -8.34 -10.07 4.94
C THR A 45 -9.47 -9.49 5.77
N LEU A 46 -10.01 -8.33 5.39
CA LEU A 46 -10.99 -7.57 6.17
C LEU A 46 -12.42 -7.68 5.60
N GLY A 47 -12.58 -8.25 4.39
CA GLY A 47 -13.86 -8.33 3.70
C GLY A 47 -14.28 -7.00 3.08
N ILE A 48 -15.57 -6.78 3.02
CA ILE A 48 -16.20 -5.63 2.35
C ILE A 48 -15.84 -4.31 3.05
N VAL A 49 -15.47 -3.31 2.24
CA VAL A 49 -15.24 -1.94 2.71
C VAL A 49 -16.56 -1.20 2.83
N GLN A 50 -17.09 -1.11 4.06
CA GLN A 50 -18.42 -0.56 4.34
C GLN A 50 -18.61 0.87 3.82
N GLU A 51 -17.60 1.73 3.94
CA GLU A 51 -17.65 3.12 3.44
C GLU A 51 -17.87 3.14 1.91
N ALA A 52 -17.18 2.26 1.17
CA ALA A 52 -17.37 2.16 -0.28
C ALA A 52 -18.78 1.71 -0.62
N LEU A 53 -19.28 0.66 0.06
CA LEU A 53 -20.64 0.16 -0.17
C LEU A 53 -21.70 1.24 0.11
N GLN A 54 -21.55 2.00 1.18
CA GLN A 54 -22.42 3.12 1.51
C GLN A 54 -22.40 4.19 0.41
N CYS A 55 -21.23 4.62 -0.06
CA CYS A 55 -21.13 5.60 -1.14
C CYS A 55 -21.72 5.10 -2.45
N LEU A 56 -21.49 3.85 -2.82
CA LEU A 56 -21.97 3.26 -4.08
C LEU A 56 -23.49 2.98 -4.06
N SER A 57 -24.07 2.77 -2.88
CA SER A 57 -25.51 2.54 -2.70
C SER A 57 -26.34 3.80 -2.46
N ASP A 58 -25.70 4.96 -2.26
CA ASP A 58 -26.40 6.24 -2.11
C ASP A 58 -26.85 6.76 -3.48
N PRO A 59 -28.18 6.78 -3.76
CA PRO A 59 -28.71 7.21 -5.05
C PRO A 59 -28.40 8.68 -5.34
N ASN A 60 -28.32 9.51 -4.31
CA ASN A 60 -28.08 10.95 -4.46
C ASN A 60 -26.61 11.27 -4.71
N LEU A 61 -25.72 10.44 -4.17
CA LEU A 61 -24.27 10.63 -4.34
C LEU A 61 -23.78 9.99 -5.64
N PHE A 62 -24.23 8.78 -5.97
CA PHE A 62 -23.70 8.00 -7.08
C PHE A 62 -24.50 8.15 -8.37
N PHE A 63 -25.70 7.61 -8.42
CA PHE A 63 -26.52 7.54 -9.65
C PHE A 63 -27.04 8.91 -10.11
N ALA A 64 -27.51 9.76 -9.21
CA ALA A 64 -28.05 11.08 -9.55
C ALA A 64 -27.01 12.02 -10.18
N ASN A 65 -25.73 11.72 -10.02
CA ASN A 65 -24.62 12.51 -10.57
C ASN A 65 -23.99 11.89 -11.83
N GLY A 66 -24.64 10.87 -12.42
CA GLY A 66 -24.18 10.25 -13.67
C GLY A 66 -22.97 9.33 -13.51
N LEU A 67 -22.62 8.94 -12.28
CA LEU A 67 -21.60 7.94 -12.05
C LEU A 67 -22.15 6.53 -12.34
N SER A 68 -21.27 5.66 -12.85
CA SER A 68 -21.57 4.24 -13.07
C SER A 68 -20.32 3.42 -12.80
N ILE A 69 -20.51 2.15 -12.39
CA ILE A 69 -19.39 1.21 -12.27
C ILE A 69 -19.02 0.79 -13.69
N VAL A 70 -17.78 1.05 -14.07
CA VAL A 70 -17.27 0.76 -15.42
C VAL A 70 -16.35 -0.44 -15.46
N ASP A 71 -15.69 -0.75 -14.33
CA ASP A 71 -14.78 -1.88 -14.24
C ASP A 71 -14.42 -2.20 -12.79
N GLU A 72 -13.80 -3.37 -12.56
CA GLU A 72 -13.17 -3.76 -11.30
C GLU A 72 -11.73 -4.23 -11.52
N VAL A 73 -10.88 -4.06 -10.53
CA VAL A 73 -9.47 -4.47 -10.58
C VAL A 73 -9.07 -5.18 -9.30
N ASP A 74 -8.61 -6.40 -9.46
CA ASP A 74 -7.93 -7.12 -8.38
C ASP A 74 -6.47 -6.67 -8.29
N LEU A 75 -6.11 -6.13 -7.12
CA LEU A 75 -4.74 -5.75 -6.81
C LEU A 75 -4.16 -6.73 -5.80
N THR A 76 -3.18 -7.51 -6.22
CA THR A 76 -2.41 -8.33 -5.28
C THR A 76 -1.59 -7.43 -4.37
N VAL A 77 -1.89 -7.46 -3.07
CA VAL A 77 -1.09 -6.76 -2.06
C VAL A 77 0.14 -7.60 -1.77
N ALA A 78 1.30 -7.09 -2.13
CA ALA A 78 2.60 -7.70 -1.83
C ALA A 78 3.42 -6.76 -0.95
N HIS A 79 3.84 -7.26 0.21
CA HIS A 79 4.71 -6.54 1.11
C HIS A 79 6.15 -6.99 0.98
N ALA A 80 7.06 -6.03 1.05
CA ALA A 80 8.50 -6.23 1.07
C ALA A 80 9.09 -5.65 2.35
N LEU A 81 10.22 -6.23 2.80
CA LEU A 81 11.06 -5.64 3.82
C LEU A 81 12.10 -4.75 3.14
N ILE A 82 12.10 -3.48 3.52
CA ILE A 82 12.80 -2.40 2.84
C ILE A 82 13.73 -1.72 3.83
N ILE A 83 14.96 -1.42 3.41
CA ILE A 83 15.95 -0.68 4.18
C ILE A 83 16.55 0.46 3.35
N ARG A 84 17.18 1.42 4.02
CA ARG A 84 18.12 2.31 3.33
C ARG A 84 19.33 1.49 2.91
N ALA A 85 19.75 1.62 1.64
CA ALA A 85 20.84 0.86 1.06
C ALA A 85 22.08 0.83 1.97
N LEU A 86 22.66 -0.33 2.07
CA LEU A 86 23.92 -0.61 2.78
C LEU A 86 25.05 -0.76 1.78
N ASP A 87 26.27 -0.58 2.25
CA ASP A 87 27.45 -0.97 1.49
C ASP A 87 27.43 -2.47 1.18
N SER A 88 27.89 -2.83 0.00
CA SER A 88 27.91 -4.22 -0.50
C SER A 88 28.71 -5.20 0.39
N SER A 89 29.42 -4.71 1.38
CA SER A 89 30.20 -5.51 2.36
C SER A 89 29.34 -6.16 3.46
N VAL A 90 28.04 -5.82 3.55
CA VAL A 90 27.15 -6.35 4.61
C VAL A 90 26.57 -7.68 4.19
N SER A 91 27.10 -8.78 4.74
CA SER A 91 26.70 -10.16 4.38
C SER A 91 25.32 -10.58 4.90
N ASN A 92 24.80 -9.98 5.98
CA ASN A 92 23.49 -10.31 6.55
C ASN A 92 22.80 -9.04 7.07
N PRO A 93 22.00 -8.37 6.25
CA PRO A 93 21.29 -7.15 6.67
C PRO A 93 20.23 -7.42 7.75
N LEU A 94 19.60 -8.60 7.79
CA LEU A 94 18.49 -8.90 8.71
C LEU A 94 18.94 -8.88 10.18
N SER A 95 20.14 -9.37 10.47
CA SER A 95 20.67 -9.42 11.84
C SER A 95 20.95 -8.05 12.47
N ARG A 96 21.02 -7.00 11.65
CA ARG A 96 21.31 -5.62 12.09
C ARG A 96 20.05 -4.80 12.35
N ILE A 97 18.88 -5.29 11.92
CA ILE A 97 17.63 -4.55 12.06
C ILE A 97 17.20 -4.54 13.53
N GLU A 98 17.08 -3.34 14.07
CA GLU A 98 16.65 -3.07 15.44
C GLU A 98 15.21 -2.59 15.50
N GLN A 99 14.69 -2.02 14.38
CA GLN A 99 13.33 -1.49 14.28
C GLN A 99 12.70 -1.85 12.95
N VAL A 100 11.42 -2.20 12.99
CA VAL A 100 10.59 -2.35 11.78
C VAL A 100 9.38 -1.44 11.90
N ARG A 101 9.14 -0.61 10.88
CA ARG A 101 8.05 0.37 10.81
C ARG A 101 7.08 0.06 9.70
N SER A 102 5.80 0.22 9.95
CA SER A 102 4.74 0.24 8.94
C SER A 102 3.39 0.64 9.55
N HIS A 103 2.36 0.67 8.70
CA HIS A 103 0.98 0.67 9.16
C HIS A 103 0.68 -0.62 9.94
N GLU A 104 -0.12 -0.51 11.00
CA GLU A 104 -0.45 -1.63 11.90
C GLU A 104 -0.90 -2.88 11.14
N GLN A 105 -1.80 -2.71 10.18
CA GLN A 105 -2.32 -3.81 9.37
C GLN A 105 -1.22 -4.55 8.58
N ALA A 106 -0.28 -3.83 7.97
CA ALA A 106 0.82 -4.42 7.21
C ALA A 106 1.79 -5.19 8.14
N LEU A 107 2.06 -4.65 9.34
CA LEU A 107 2.86 -5.36 10.35
C LEU A 107 2.16 -6.63 10.82
N GLY A 108 0.84 -6.59 11.00
CA GLY A 108 0.04 -7.76 11.33
C GLY A 108 0.09 -8.85 10.26
N GLN A 109 -0.08 -8.48 9.00
CA GLN A 109 -0.01 -9.41 7.86
C GLN A 109 1.38 -10.05 7.69
N CYS A 110 2.44 -9.35 8.09
CA CYS A 110 3.83 -9.79 8.00
C CYS A 110 4.39 -10.35 9.30
N SER A 111 3.59 -10.47 10.36
CA SER A 111 4.05 -10.80 11.72
C SER A 111 4.84 -12.11 11.80
N GLU A 112 4.42 -13.13 11.08
CA GLU A 112 5.08 -14.44 11.08
C GLU A 112 6.48 -14.34 10.52
N PHE A 113 6.65 -13.76 9.32
CA PHE A 113 7.97 -13.53 8.71
C PHE A 113 8.87 -12.68 9.64
N LEU A 114 8.33 -11.59 10.17
CA LEU A 114 9.09 -10.70 11.03
C LEU A 114 9.54 -11.35 12.34
N ASN A 115 8.73 -12.24 12.93
CA ASN A 115 9.08 -12.96 14.13
C ASN A 115 10.13 -14.05 13.87
N GLN A 116 10.11 -14.64 12.68
CA GLN A 116 11.07 -15.66 12.29
C GLN A 116 12.45 -15.07 11.92
N HIS A 117 12.47 -13.98 11.16
CA HIS A 117 13.69 -13.46 10.54
C HIS A 117 14.32 -12.25 11.25
N VAL A 118 13.52 -11.46 11.96
CA VAL A 118 13.97 -10.28 12.72
C VAL A 118 13.30 -10.20 14.09
N PRO A 119 13.39 -11.27 14.92
CA PRO A 119 12.70 -11.34 16.22
C PRO A 119 13.17 -10.25 17.20
N GLN A 120 14.42 -9.80 17.05
CA GLN A 120 15.03 -8.79 17.91
C GLN A 120 14.52 -7.38 17.63
N ALA A 121 13.91 -7.13 16.45
CA ALA A 121 13.52 -5.80 16.03
C ALA A 121 12.21 -5.36 16.67
N GLN A 122 12.19 -4.16 17.25
CA GLN A 122 10.98 -3.55 17.78
C GLN A 122 10.04 -3.11 16.65
N ARG A 123 8.71 -3.21 16.86
CA ARG A 123 7.69 -2.81 15.89
C ARG A 123 7.19 -1.41 16.21
N PHE A 124 7.18 -0.53 15.21
CA PHE A 124 6.69 0.84 15.34
C PHE A 124 5.60 1.12 14.32
N PHE A 125 4.49 1.67 14.76
CA PHE A 125 3.39 2.06 13.90
C PHE A 125 3.66 3.38 13.19
N SER A 126 3.21 3.45 11.95
CA SER A 126 3.19 4.65 11.10
C SER A 126 1.78 4.81 10.52
N ASN A 127 1.40 6.04 10.14
CA ASN A 127 0.06 6.29 9.59
C ASN A 127 -0.15 5.63 8.22
N SER A 128 0.94 5.34 7.50
CA SER A 128 0.91 4.59 6.23
C SER A 128 2.21 3.83 6.00
N THR A 129 2.15 2.84 5.09
CA THR A 129 3.35 2.11 4.64
C THR A 129 4.34 3.03 3.92
N ALA A 130 3.85 4.01 3.15
CA ALA A 130 4.69 4.99 2.46
C ALA A 130 5.43 5.93 3.43
N GLU A 131 4.75 6.37 4.52
CA GLU A 131 5.37 7.15 5.58
C GLU A 131 6.52 6.38 6.24
N ALA A 132 6.32 5.09 6.50
CA ALA A 132 7.35 4.22 7.06
C ALA A 132 8.60 4.15 6.17
N VAL A 133 8.44 4.04 4.85
CA VAL A 133 9.57 4.06 3.90
C VAL A 133 10.22 5.44 3.85
N SER A 134 9.43 6.51 3.85
CA SER A 134 9.96 7.89 3.89
C SER A 134 10.86 8.14 5.10
N TYR A 135 10.49 7.57 6.25
CA TYR A 135 11.27 7.67 7.49
C TYR A 135 12.70 7.11 7.34
N LEU A 136 12.91 6.10 6.47
CA LEU A 136 14.23 5.49 6.27
C LEU A 136 15.28 6.49 5.77
N ARG A 137 14.88 7.60 5.13
CA ARG A 137 15.81 8.63 4.65
C ARG A 137 16.66 9.23 5.76
N GLN A 138 16.08 9.38 6.95
CA GLN A 138 16.74 9.97 8.11
C GLN A 138 17.20 8.93 9.16
N ALA A 139 16.82 7.67 8.97
CA ALA A 139 17.14 6.60 9.89
C ALA A 139 18.59 6.12 9.70
N PRO A 140 19.22 5.54 10.74
CA PRO A 140 20.51 4.88 10.60
C PRO A 140 20.43 3.73 9.58
N ALA A 141 21.36 3.71 8.60
CA ALA A 141 21.36 2.73 7.54
C ALA A 141 21.44 1.29 8.10
N GLY A 142 20.55 0.42 7.63
CA GLY A 142 20.51 -0.98 7.99
C GLY A 142 20.04 -1.31 9.41
N ARG A 143 19.73 -0.32 10.26
CA ARG A 143 19.19 -0.56 11.60
C ARG A 143 17.66 -0.44 11.65
N VAL A 144 17.10 0.30 10.71
CA VAL A 144 15.66 0.48 10.60
C VAL A 144 15.20 -0.08 9.26
N ALA A 145 14.13 -0.90 9.30
CA ALA A 145 13.45 -1.40 8.14
C ALA A 145 12.01 -0.87 8.07
N ALA A 146 11.44 -0.86 6.88
CA ALA A 146 10.02 -0.60 6.66
C ALA A 146 9.37 -1.79 5.94
N VAL A 147 8.07 -2.01 6.22
CA VAL A 147 7.24 -2.94 5.45
C VAL A 147 6.33 -2.11 4.54
N ALA A 148 6.47 -2.29 3.23
CA ALA A 148 5.67 -1.62 2.21
C ALA A 148 5.73 -2.38 0.88
N SER A 149 5.09 -1.84 -0.17
CA SER A 149 5.23 -2.38 -1.53
C SER A 149 6.61 -2.10 -2.13
N GLU A 150 7.05 -2.94 -3.06
CA GLU A 150 8.31 -2.69 -3.80
C GLU A 150 8.29 -1.35 -4.54
N LEU A 151 7.14 -0.94 -5.05
CA LEU A 151 6.98 0.38 -5.68
C LEU A 151 7.37 1.52 -4.74
N CYS A 152 7.04 1.41 -3.44
CA CYS A 152 7.50 2.40 -2.47
C CYS A 152 9.02 2.42 -2.35
N ALA A 153 9.68 1.25 -2.36
CA ALA A 153 11.15 1.21 -2.32
C ALA A 153 11.76 1.93 -3.54
N GLU A 154 11.25 1.67 -4.73
CA GLU A 154 11.69 2.33 -5.97
C GLU A 154 11.50 3.86 -5.91
N MET A 155 10.31 4.32 -5.53
CA MET A 155 9.98 5.74 -5.44
C MET A 155 10.86 6.51 -4.46
N PHE A 156 11.28 5.87 -3.37
CA PHE A 156 12.12 6.50 -2.34
C PHE A 156 13.61 6.19 -2.47
N GLY A 157 14.02 5.40 -3.48
CA GLY A 157 15.42 5.00 -3.69
C GLY A 157 15.95 4.10 -2.57
N MET A 158 15.09 3.20 -2.04
CA MET A 158 15.40 2.28 -0.96
C MET A 158 15.68 0.87 -1.49
N GLN A 159 16.32 0.05 -0.68
CA GLN A 159 16.68 -1.32 -1.02
C GLN A 159 15.64 -2.31 -0.46
N VAL A 160 15.15 -3.20 -1.32
CA VAL A 160 14.34 -4.36 -0.94
C VAL A 160 15.29 -5.50 -0.52
N ILE A 161 15.09 -6.06 0.68
CA ILE A 161 15.90 -7.17 1.22
C ILE A 161 15.10 -8.47 1.39
N ALA A 162 13.76 -8.40 1.37
CA ALA A 162 12.89 -9.58 1.31
C ALA A 162 11.58 -9.19 0.62
N ARG A 163 11.01 -10.12 -0.16
CA ARG A 163 9.79 -9.95 -0.94
C ARG A 163 8.70 -10.89 -0.48
N ASN A 164 7.43 -10.47 -0.71
CA ASN A 164 6.26 -11.32 -0.44
C ASN A 164 6.22 -11.84 1.00
N ILE A 165 6.50 -10.95 1.96
CA ILE A 165 6.66 -11.30 3.37
C ILE A 165 5.33 -11.39 4.14
N GLN A 166 4.22 -11.05 3.50
CA GLN A 166 2.89 -11.20 4.10
C GLN A 166 2.47 -12.67 4.15
N LYS A 167 1.65 -13.03 5.14
CA LYS A 167 1.02 -14.33 5.21
C LYS A 167 0.09 -14.50 4.00
N SER A 168 0.42 -15.40 3.10
CA SER A 168 -0.49 -15.82 2.03
C SER A 168 -1.39 -16.94 2.55
N ASN A 169 -2.63 -17.02 2.06
CA ASN A 169 -3.55 -18.12 2.38
C ASN A 169 -3.12 -19.46 1.75
N GLY A 170 -1.85 -19.75 1.71
CA GLY A 170 -1.24 -20.97 1.20
C GLY A 170 0.22 -20.79 0.80
N MET A 171 1.11 -21.32 1.60
CA MET A 171 2.54 -21.52 1.40
C MET A 171 3.43 -20.26 1.24
N TYR A 172 4.30 -20.09 2.26
CA TYR A 172 5.52 -19.30 2.13
C TYR A 172 6.40 -19.90 1.02
N LYS A 173 6.77 -19.07 0.05
CA LYS A 173 7.99 -19.32 -0.71
C LYS A 173 9.05 -18.44 -0.07
N ASP A 174 10.07 -19.05 0.52
CA ASP A 174 11.24 -18.36 1.04
C ASP A 174 11.90 -17.58 -0.10
N ASN A 175 11.70 -16.26 -0.09
CA ASN A 175 12.30 -15.35 -1.06
C ASN A 175 13.12 -14.29 -0.31
N VAL A 176 14.10 -14.74 0.49
CA VAL A 176 15.17 -13.89 1.01
C VAL A 176 16.20 -13.76 -0.10
N ALA A 177 16.49 -12.52 -0.52
CA ALA A 177 17.49 -12.21 -1.55
C ALA A 177 18.89 -12.12 -0.96
#